data_10d96826d8155df522f260e9f88f0327
#
_entry.id   10d96826d8155df522f260e9f88f0327
#
_cell.length_a   1.000
_cell.length_b   1.000
_cell.length_c   1.000
_cell.angle_alpha   90.00
_cell.angle_beta   90.00
_cell.angle_gamma   90.00
#
_symmetry.space_group_name_H-M   'P 1'
#
loop_
_entity.id
_entity.type
_entity.pdbx_description
1 polymer ?
#
loop_
_entity_poly.entity_id
_entity_poly.type
_entity_poly.pdbx_seq_one_letter_code
_entity_poly.pdbx_strand_id
1 'polypeptide(L)'
;SEKMVHGLQKVKYIVLALLLLSCLTGVYGKLTGTSPWDVFSMLTAGRLPNSKYLVGIMLLVLIIVGMCTQERFFCQFLCPMGAVFALMPILPGALFRRNREKCPPKCGLCKKRCPAHLDIDGDTGRSGECLCCHACAAACPRKNIHIGTIEEK
;
A
#
# COMPACT_ATOMS: atom_id res chain seq x y z
N SER A 1 -11.56 -0.21 11.04
CA SER A 1 -12.74 0.14 10.24
C SER A 1 -12.33 0.24 8.78
N GLU A 2 -12.98 -0.50 7.87
CA GLU A 2 -12.65 -0.56 6.42
C GLU A 2 -12.63 0.84 5.77
N LYS A 3 -13.58 1.70 6.13
CA LYS A 3 -13.64 3.09 5.64
C LYS A 3 -12.39 3.90 5.98
N MET A 4 -11.77 3.63 7.14
CA MET A 4 -10.55 4.30 7.57
C MET A 4 -9.35 3.87 6.71
N VAL A 5 -9.26 2.58 6.38
CA VAL A 5 -8.19 2.05 5.52
C VAL A 5 -8.26 2.65 4.12
N HIS A 6 -9.44 2.70 3.51
CA HIS A 6 -9.62 3.34 2.20
C HIS A 6 -9.34 4.85 2.21
N GLY A 7 -9.65 5.53 3.33
CA GLY A 7 -9.27 6.94 3.51
C GLY A 7 -7.75 7.14 3.57
N LEU A 8 -7.09 6.30 4.37
CA LEU A 8 -5.64 6.32 4.53
C LEU A 8 -4.88 5.95 3.24
N GLN A 9 -5.44 5.06 2.40
CA GLN A 9 -4.84 4.73 1.10
C GLN A 9 -4.75 5.94 0.16
N LYS A 10 -5.64 6.93 0.32
CA LYS A 10 -5.57 8.19 -0.45
C LYS A 10 -4.38 9.07 -0.05
N VAL A 11 -3.86 8.92 1.18
CA VAL A 11 -2.75 9.73 1.68
C VAL A 11 -1.49 9.56 0.84
N LYS A 12 -1.20 8.35 0.35
CA LYS A 12 -0.03 8.11 -0.52
C LYS A 12 -0.08 8.91 -1.82
N TYR A 13 -1.29 9.16 -2.38
CA TYR A 13 -1.44 9.98 -3.59
C TYR A 13 -1.20 11.46 -3.30
N ILE A 14 -1.61 11.93 -2.11
CA ILE A 14 -1.33 13.29 -1.65
C ILE A 14 0.18 13.47 -1.45
N VAL A 15 0.84 12.50 -0.80
CA VAL A 15 2.30 12.50 -0.62
C VAL A 15 3.01 12.51 -1.97
N LEU A 16 2.57 11.69 -2.93
CA LEU A 16 3.13 11.67 -4.28
C LEU A 16 2.97 13.03 -4.98
N ALA A 17 1.78 13.63 -4.92
CA ALA A 17 1.52 14.94 -5.52
C ALA A 17 2.39 16.04 -4.89
N LEU A 18 2.52 16.06 -3.56
CA LEU A 18 3.39 17.00 -2.85
C LEU A 18 4.86 16.83 -3.21
N LEU A 19 5.34 15.59 -3.34
CA LEU A 19 6.71 15.31 -3.76
C LEU A 19 6.96 15.76 -5.20
N LEU A 20 6.04 15.50 -6.13
CA LEU A 20 6.15 15.97 -7.51
C LEU A 20 6.17 17.50 -7.57
N LEU A 21 5.27 18.16 -6.82
CA LEU A 21 5.22 19.61 -6.76
C LEU A 21 6.52 20.20 -6.17
N SER A 22 7.05 19.62 -5.10
CA SER A 22 8.30 20.08 -4.48
C SER A 22 9.52 19.86 -5.38
N CYS A 23 9.50 18.82 -6.20
CA CYS A 23 10.53 18.57 -7.22
C CYS A 23 10.46 19.62 -8.33
N LEU A 24 9.26 19.92 -8.84
CA LEU A 24 9.07 20.92 -9.90
C LEU A 24 9.43 22.35 -9.45
N THR A 25 9.17 22.68 -8.17
CA THR A 25 9.50 24.00 -7.60
C THR A 25 10.96 24.13 -7.15
N GLY A 26 11.76 23.04 -7.22
CA GLY A 26 13.16 23.04 -6.76
C GLY A 26 13.32 23.14 -5.23
N VAL A 27 12.23 23.08 -4.48
CA VAL A 27 12.21 23.17 -2.99
C VAL A 27 12.68 21.87 -2.35
N TYR A 28 12.66 20.75 -3.08
CA TYR A 28 13.00 19.41 -2.58
C TYR A 28 14.36 19.37 -1.87
N GLY A 29 15.40 20.05 -2.42
CA GLY A 29 16.71 20.11 -1.80
C GLY A 29 16.78 20.86 -0.46
N LYS A 30 15.81 21.72 -0.16
CA LYS A 30 15.70 22.44 1.13
C LYS A 30 14.98 21.63 2.21
N LEU A 31 14.28 20.58 1.82
CA LEU A 31 13.50 19.70 2.70
C LEU A 31 14.30 18.51 3.26
N THR A 32 15.61 18.48 3.07
CA THR A 32 16.49 17.37 3.48
C THR A 32 16.40 17.03 4.97
N GLY A 33 16.11 17.99 5.85
CA GLY A 33 15.90 17.74 7.29
C GLY A 33 14.56 17.10 7.68
N THR A 34 13.62 16.98 6.74
CA THR A 34 12.27 16.45 7.00
C THR A 34 12.16 14.95 6.63
N SER A 35 13.16 14.43 5.92
CA SER A 35 13.16 13.04 5.45
C SER A 35 13.41 12.06 6.60
N PRO A 36 12.54 11.06 6.82
CA PRO A 36 12.77 10.01 7.81
C PRO A 36 13.99 9.13 7.45
N TRP A 37 14.36 9.06 6.17
CA TRP A 37 15.53 8.32 5.70
C TRP A 37 16.85 8.96 6.11
N ASP A 38 16.94 10.30 6.10
CA ASP A 38 18.11 11.02 6.55
C ASP A 38 18.34 10.81 8.05
N VAL A 39 17.25 10.82 8.83
CA VAL A 39 17.30 10.53 10.27
C VAL A 39 17.76 9.09 10.53
N PHE A 40 17.22 8.14 9.79
CA PHE A 40 17.62 6.73 9.90
C PHE A 40 19.11 6.54 9.56
N SER A 41 19.57 7.16 8.48
CA SER A 41 20.97 7.14 8.07
C SER A 41 21.90 7.76 9.12
N MET A 42 21.50 8.86 9.76
CA MET A 42 22.27 9.51 10.83
C MET A 42 22.35 8.61 12.08
N LEU A 43 21.24 7.99 12.47
CA LEU A 43 21.20 7.07 13.61
C LEU A 43 22.10 5.85 13.39
N THR A 44 22.08 5.26 12.19
CA THR A 44 22.96 4.13 11.85
C THR A 44 24.43 4.52 11.79
N ALA A 45 24.74 5.79 11.46
CA ALA A 45 26.09 6.34 11.50
C ALA A 45 26.54 6.78 12.91
N GLY A 46 25.76 6.52 13.95
CA GLY A 46 26.07 6.88 15.34
C GLY A 46 26.01 8.38 15.63
N ARG A 47 25.37 9.16 14.76
CA ARG A 47 25.21 10.61 14.94
C ARG A 47 23.83 10.92 15.52
N LEU A 48 23.79 11.71 16.60
CA LEU A 48 22.52 12.17 17.17
C LEU A 48 21.91 13.25 16.25
N PRO A 49 20.63 13.10 15.86
CA PRO A 49 19.95 14.07 15.02
C PRO A 49 19.75 15.39 15.79
N ASN A 50 20.06 16.49 15.13
CA ASN A 50 19.88 17.84 15.69
C ASN A 50 18.40 18.23 15.68
N SER A 51 18.00 19.30 16.40
CA SER A 51 16.59 19.76 16.46
C SER A 51 15.96 20.06 15.10
N LYS A 52 16.75 20.33 14.07
CA LYS A 52 16.29 20.46 12.68
C LYS A 52 15.63 19.21 12.10
N TYR A 53 15.94 18.03 12.64
CA TYR A 53 15.42 16.74 12.19
C TYR A 53 14.22 16.24 12.97
N LEU A 54 13.63 17.10 13.84
CA LEU A 54 12.52 16.71 14.70
C LEU A 54 11.34 16.13 13.91
N VAL A 55 10.99 16.74 12.78
CA VAL A 55 9.91 16.28 11.91
C VAL A 55 10.24 14.90 11.31
N GLY A 56 11.47 14.71 10.86
CA GLY A 56 11.94 13.42 10.36
C GLY A 56 11.92 12.32 11.43
N ILE A 57 12.29 12.67 12.68
CA ILE A 57 12.23 11.74 13.82
C ILE A 57 10.78 11.34 14.11
N MET A 58 9.86 12.29 14.16
CA MET A 58 8.43 12.00 14.40
C MET A 58 7.85 11.10 13.31
N LEU A 59 8.19 11.36 12.04
CA LEU A 59 7.78 10.52 10.92
C LEU A 59 8.38 9.12 11.00
N LEU A 60 9.67 9.01 11.36
CA LEU A 60 10.33 7.71 11.53
C LEU A 60 9.67 6.88 12.63
N VAL A 61 9.39 7.49 13.79
CA VAL A 61 8.69 6.82 14.90
C VAL A 61 7.29 6.40 14.47
N LEU A 62 6.54 7.25 13.78
CA LEU A 62 5.21 6.91 13.24
C LEU A 62 5.27 5.71 12.31
N ILE A 63 6.27 5.66 11.42
CA ILE A 63 6.46 4.55 10.49
C ILE A 63 6.76 3.25 11.26
N ILE A 64 7.69 3.29 12.24
CA ILE A 64 8.05 2.11 13.04
C ILE A 64 6.84 1.59 13.81
N VAL A 65 6.11 2.46 14.50
CA VAL A 65 4.91 2.08 15.26
C VAL A 65 3.83 1.53 14.31
N GLY A 66 3.63 2.18 13.17
CA GLY A 66 2.69 1.72 12.15
C GLY A 66 3.04 0.33 11.61
N MET A 67 4.31 0.06 11.36
CA MET A 67 4.78 -1.25 10.90
C MET A 67 4.64 -2.35 11.96
N CYS A 68 4.73 -1.99 13.25
CA CYS A 68 4.48 -2.94 14.34
C CYS A 68 2.99 -3.30 14.47
N THR A 69 2.09 -2.40 14.09
CA THR A 69 0.63 -2.60 14.23
C THR A 69 -0.03 -3.19 13.01
N GLN A 70 0.51 -2.91 11.82
CA GLN A 70 -0.08 -3.35 10.55
C GLN A 70 0.99 -3.74 9.54
N GLU A 71 0.84 -4.93 8.97
CA GLU A 71 1.71 -5.41 7.91
C GLU A 71 1.68 -4.43 6.71
N ARG A 72 2.88 -4.04 6.25
CA ARG A 72 3.04 -3.16 5.08
C ARG A 72 2.48 -1.73 5.24
N PHE A 73 2.37 -1.22 6.47
CA PHE A 73 1.85 0.12 6.76
C PHE A 73 2.49 1.20 5.88
N PHE A 74 3.81 1.23 5.81
CA PHE A 74 4.54 2.22 5.03
C PHE A 74 4.21 2.14 3.53
N CYS A 75 4.27 0.93 2.94
CA CYS A 75 4.05 0.75 1.50
C CYS A 75 2.60 1.02 1.09
N GLN A 76 1.65 0.78 1.99
CA GLN A 76 0.23 0.91 1.72
C GLN A 76 -0.27 2.36 1.85
N PHE A 77 0.31 3.15 2.77
CA PHE A 77 -0.24 4.47 3.13
C PHE A 77 0.69 5.65 2.85
N LEU A 78 2.01 5.47 2.93
CA LEU A 78 2.97 6.57 2.83
C LEU A 78 3.90 6.49 1.62
N CYS A 79 4.15 5.30 1.07
CA CYS A 79 5.16 5.14 0.03
C CYS A 79 4.70 5.73 -1.31
N PRO A 80 5.40 6.75 -1.86
CA PRO A 80 5.06 7.32 -3.16
C PRO A 80 5.25 6.33 -4.30
N MET A 81 6.21 5.42 -4.22
CA MET A 81 6.38 4.34 -5.19
C MET A 81 5.18 3.39 -5.18
N GLY A 82 4.60 3.11 -4.01
CA GLY A 82 3.35 2.35 -3.91
C GLY A 82 2.18 3.04 -4.60
N ALA A 83 2.14 4.38 -4.59
CA ALA A 83 1.14 5.14 -5.33
C ALA A 83 1.35 5.06 -6.85
N VAL A 84 2.61 5.17 -7.32
CA VAL A 84 2.95 5.03 -8.74
C VAL A 84 2.55 3.65 -9.27
N PHE A 85 2.90 2.58 -8.55
CA PHE A 85 2.54 1.21 -8.94
C PHE A 85 1.02 0.98 -8.92
N ALA A 86 0.30 1.60 -7.99
CA ALA A 86 -1.16 1.50 -7.94
C ALA A 86 -1.85 2.27 -9.09
N LEU A 87 -1.24 3.36 -9.57
CA LEU A 87 -1.71 4.13 -10.72
C LEU A 87 -1.36 3.48 -12.07
N MET A 88 -0.40 2.56 -12.07
CA MET A 88 0.05 1.85 -13.27
C MET A 88 -0.75 0.56 -13.49
N PRO A 89 -2.02 0.61 -13.96
CA PRO A 89 -2.83 -0.59 -14.20
C PRO A 89 -2.44 -1.30 -15.51
N ILE A 90 -1.22 -1.04 -16.02
CA ILE A 90 -0.75 -1.43 -17.35
C ILE A 90 -0.32 -2.90 -17.37
N LEU A 91 0.04 -3.46 -16.21
CA LEU A 91 0.39 -4.87 -16.13
C LEU A 91 -0.90 -5.71 -16.08
N PRO A 92 -1.14 -6.56 -17.09
CA PRO A 92 -2.34 -7.40 -17.17
C PRO A 92 -2.45 -8.44 -16.04
N GLY A 93 -1.49 -8.48 -15.12
CA GLY A 93 -1.36 -9.50 -14.09
C GLY A 93 -2.26 -9.38 -12.87
N ALA A 94 -2.92 -8.25 -12.65
CA ALA A 94 -3.71 -8.02 -11.45
C ALA A 94 -5.22 -8.23 -11.66
N LEU A 95 -5.59 -9.12 -12.57
CA LEU A 95 -6.97 -9.51 -12.77
C LEU A 95 -7.35 -10.64 -11.82
N PHE A 96 -8.25 -10.34 -10.93
CA PHE A 96 -8.84 -11.30 -10.03
C PHE A 96 -10.21 -11.72 -10.60
N ARG A 97 -10.45 -13.03 -10.66
CA ARG A 97 -11.72 -13.63 -11.10
C ARG A 97 -12.30 -14.48 -9.99
N ARG A 98 -13.56 -14.25 -9.70
CA ARG A 98 -14.35 -15.05 -8.75
C ARG A 98 -15.72 -15.32 -9.34
N ASN A 99 -16.21 -16.55 -9.28
CA ASN A 99 -17.59 -16.83 -9.60
C ASN A 99 -18.44 -16.77 -8.31
N ARG A 100 -19.29 -15.76 -8.22
CA ARG A 100 -20.11 -15.50 -7.01
C ARG A 100 -21.17 -16.56 -6.78
N GLU A 101 -21.69 -17.18 -7.82
CA GLU A 101 -22.70 -18.24 -7.74
C GLU A 101 -22.19 -19.48 -6.97
N LYS A 102 -20.88 -19.78 -7.09
CA LYS A 102 -20.23 -20.87 -6.38
C LYS A 102 -19.86 -20.54 -4.94
N CYS A 103 -20.07 -19.30 -4.47
CA CYS A 103 -19.74 -18.89 -3.12
C CYS A 103 -20.89 -19.21 -2.16
N PRO A 104 -20.62 -19.70 -0.94
CA PRO A 104 -21.63 -19.81 0.10
C PRO A 104 -22.22 -18.43 0.46
N PRO A 105 -23.50 -18.33 0.78
CA PRO A 105 -24.11 -17.09 1.22
C PRO A 105 -23.37 -16.56 2.46
N LYS A 106 -23.07 -15.26 2.47
CA LYS A 106 -22.32 -14.55 3.55
C LYS A 106 -20.84 -14.96 3.70
N CYS A 107 -20.24 -15.64 2.70
CA CYS A 107 -18.81 -15.93 2.74
C CYS A 107 -17.97 -14.68 2.46
N GLY A 108 -17.10 -14.31 3.38
CA GLY A 108 -16.16 -13.17 3.28
C GLY A 108 -14.70 -13.54 3.57
N LEU A 109 -14.33 -14.81 3.48
CA LEU A 109 -12.98 -15.28 3.83
C LEU A 109 -11.87 -14.62 2.99
N CYS A 110 -12.11 -14.46 1.69
CA CYS A 110 -11.15 -13.82 0.78
C CYS A 110 -10.88 -12.35 1.18
N LYS A 111 -11.91 -11.60 1.58
CA LYS A 111 -11.80 -10.23 2.05
C LYS A 111 -11.02 -10.14 3.36
N LYS A 112 -11.34 -11.03 4.32
CA LYS A 112 -10.67 -11.07 5.63
C LYS A 112 -9.19 -11.44 5.55
N ARG A 113 -8.80 -12.24 4.57
CA ARG A 113 -7.42 -12.70 4.37
C ARG A 113 -6.61 -11.79 3.45
N CYS A 114 -7.22 -10.78 2.86
CA CYS A 114 -6.52 -9.86 1.96
C CYS A 114 -5.69 -8.85 2.77
N PRO A 115 -4.34 -8.85 2.67
CA PRO A 115 -3.50 -7.90 3.40
C PRO A 115 -3.63 -6.47 2.86
N ALA A 116 -4.17 -6.31 1.65
CA ALA A 116 -4.43 -4.99 1.06
C ALA A 116 -5.86 -4.49 1.36
N HIS A 117 -6.66 -5.24 2.12
CA HIS A 117 -8.05 -4.90 2.48
C HIS A 117 -8.93 -4.53 1.29
N LEU A 118 -8.72 -5.23 0.16
CA LEU A 118 -9.49 -4.99 -1.05
C LEU A 118 -10.94 -5.41 -0.87
N ASP A 119 -11.84 -4.59 -1.40
CA ASP A 119 -13.25 -4.92 -1.49
C ASP A 119 -13.46 -5.84 -2.69
N ILE A 120 -13.55 -7.14 -2.40
CA ILE A 120 -13.67 -8.19 -3.41
C ILE A 120 -15.16 -8.54 -3.55
N ASP A 121 -16.00 -7.56 -3.92
CA ASP A 121 -17.43 -7.76 -4.02
C ASP A 121 -17.92 -8.13 -5.44
N GLY A 122 -17.06 -8.00 -6.45
CA GLY A 122 -17.36 -8.33 -7.85
C GLY A 122 -16.90 -9.72 -8.28
N ASP A 123 -17.40 -10.18 -9.43
CA ASP A 123 -16.95 -11.42 -10.07
C ASP A 123 -15.58 -11.25 -10.75
N THR A 124 -15.29 -10.05 -11.20
CA THR A 124 -14.00 -9.68 -11.78
C THR A 124 -13.58 -8.33 -11.23
N GLY A 125 -12.36 -8.25 -10.73
CA GLY A 125 -11.81 -6.99 -10.21
C GLY A 125 -10.41 -6.71 -10.74
N ARG A 126 -10.21 -5.49 -11.23
CA ARG A 126 -8.90 -4.94 -11.53
C ARG A 126 -8.61 -3.90 -10.46
N SER A 127 -7.63 -4.15 -9.61
CA SER A 127 -7.22 -3.19 -8.58
C SER A 127 -5.72 -3.02 -8.60
N GLY A 128 -5.25 -1.79 -8.76
CA GLY A 128 -3.84 -1.44 -8.64
C GLY A 128 -3.26 -1.68 -7.24
N GLU A 129 -4.14 -1.86 -6.24
CA GLU A 129 -3.75 -2.20 -4.87
C GLU A 129 -3.54 -3.71 -4.65
N CYS A 130 -3.86 -4.55 -5.64
CA CYS A 130 -3.69 -5.99 -5.55
C CYS A 130 -2.21 -6.36 -5.62
N LEU A 131 -1.73 -7.06 -4.59
CA LEU A 131 -0.34 -7.51 -4.46
C LEU A 131 -0.07 -8.85 -5.16
N CYS A 132 -1.07 -9.44 -5.79
CA CYS A 132 -1.01 -10.78 -6.40
C CYS A 132 -0.43 -11.86 -5.46
N CYS A 133 -0.64 -11.73 -4.15
CA CYS A 133 -0.05 -12.62 -3.13
C CYS A 133 -0.75 -13.97 -3.01
N HIS A 134 -1.84 -14.19 -3.72
CA HIS A 134 -2.67 -15.41 -3.71
C HIS A 134 -3.26 -15.81 -2.35
N ALA A 135 -3.14 -15.00 -1.29
CA ALA A 135 -3.67 -15.31 0.03
C ALA A 135 -5.19 -15.51 0.03
N CYS A 136 -5.92 -14.75 -0.79
CA CYS A 136 -7.37 -14.92 -0.98
C CYS A 136 -7.72 -16.25 -1.68
N ALA A 137 -6.91 -16.67 -2.65
CA ALA A 137 -7.09 -17.94 -3.36
C ALA A 137 -6.80 -19.12 -2.43
N ALA A 138 -5.73 -19.05 -1.65
CA ALA A 138 -5.37 -20.07 -0.66
C ALA A 138 -6.42 -20.21 0.46
N ALA A 139 -7.05 -19.10 0.86
CA ALA A 139 -8.11 -19.10 1.89
C ALA A 139 -9.46 -19.60 1.37
N CYS A 140 -9.65 -19.76 0.06
CA CYS A 140 -10.91 -20.15 -0.53
C CYS A 140 -11.13 -21.67 -0.47
N PRO A 141 -12.07 -22.20 0.34
CA PRO A 141 -12.28 -23.64 0.45
C PRO A 141 -12.78 -24.29 -0.84
N ARG A 142 -13.39 -23.49 -1.72
CA ARG A 142 -13.91 -23.97 -3.03
C ARG A 142 -12.96 -23.72 -4.19
N LYS A 143 -11.73 -23.19 -3.93
CA LYS A 143 -10.75 -22.85 -4.97
C LYS A 143 -11.33 -22.03 -6.13
N ASN A 144 -12.25 -21.12 -5.80
CA ASN A 144 -13.05 -20.39 -6.79
C ASN A 144 -12.48 -18.99 -7.10
N ILE A 145 -11.23 -18.73 -6.70
CA ILE A 145 -10.54 -17.48 -6.95
C ILE A 145 -9.32 -17.78 -7.82
N HIS A 146 -9.28 -17.13 -8.96
CA HIS A 146 -8.16 -17.19 -9.90
C HIS A 146 -7.54 -15.80 -10.00
N ILE A 147 -6.23 -15.74 -9.89
CA ILE A 147 -5.43 -14.51 -10.08
C ILE A 147 -4.49 -14.83 -11.23
N GLY A 148 -4.63 -14.14 -12.35
CA GLY A 148 -3.82 -14.41 -13.52
C GLY A 148 -3.96 -13.35 -14.60
N THR A 149 -3.15 -13.48 -15.64
CA THR A 149 -3.24 -12.71 -16.87
C THR A 149 -4.48 -13.09 -17.67
N ILE A 150 -4.91 -12.20 -18.56
CA ILE A 150 -6.11 -12.35 -19.39
C ILE A 150 -6.05 -13.59 -20.32
N GLU A 151 -4.90 -14.23 -20.44
CA GLU A 151 -4.64 -15.29 -21.43
C GLU A 151 -4.99 -16.72 -21.00
N GLU A 152 -5.33 -16.97 -19.76
CA GLU A 152 -5.85 -18.29 -19.36
C GLU A 152 -7.38 -18.33 -19.53
N LYS A 153 -7.78 -18.73 -20.72
CA LYS A 153 -9.15 -19.08 -21.11
C LYS A 153 -9.37 -20.59 -20.91
#